data_ec608dedd1bbb283bb82003d8a79e4ab
#
_entry.id   ec608dedd1bbb283bb82003d8a79e4ab
#
_cell.length_a   1.000
_cell.length_b   1.000
_cell.length_c   1.000
_cell.angle_alpha   90.00
_cell.angle_beta   90.00
_cell.angle_gamma   90.00
#
_symmetry.space_group_name_H-M   'P 1'
#
loop_
_entity.id
_entity.type
_entity.pdbx_description
1 polymer ?
#
loop_
_entity_poly.entity_id
_entity_poly.type
_entity_poly.pdbx_seq_one_letter_code
_entity_poly.pdbx_strand_id
1 'polypeptide(L)'
;MAYTLAQIAHIETDFSEKFGIPRQSGLVEELRARIVFEPEFRSPDAVRGLDGYDYIWLVWQFSTVVQAGQDGTNWRPTVRPPRLGGNTRMGVFATRSPFRPNALGLSSVRLLKVEPNTPQGPVLTVGGADLLDGTPIFDIKPYLPYVDAHPDARGGFTDTTKFYTLQVQAEPEVLEQIPADKRDALLGVLRSDPRPSYQHDPERLYGLSFGGVEVKFKVDGDVLTVVSTGKLKKNK
;
A
#
# COMPACT_ATOMS: atom_id res chain seq x y z
N MET A 1 16.10 -0.33 -27.25
CA MET A 1 14.90 -1.16 -27.31
C MET A 1 14.02 -0.80 -26.13
N ALA A 2 12.74 -0.52 -26.35
CA ALA A 2 11.74 -0.42 -25.29
C ALA A 2 11.06 -1.78 -25.13
N TYR A 3 10.85 -2.22 -23.89
CA TYR A 3 10.08 -3.42 -23.57
C TYR A 3 8.69 -3.00 -23.09
N THR A 4 7.65 -3.65 -23.60
CA THR A 4 6.26 -3.41 -23.17
C THR A 4 5.86 -4.50 -22.18
N LEU A 5 5.31 -4.09 -21.02
CA LEU A 5 4.68 -4.98 -20.04
C LEU A 5 3.18 -4.98 -20.25
N ALA A 6 2.56 -6.16 -20.28
CA ALA A 6 1.11 -6.28 -20.28
C ALA A 6 0.58 -6.12 -18.86
N GLN A 7 -0.46 -5.31 -18.66
CA GLN A 7 -1.23 -5.32 -17.43
C GLN A 7 -2.05 -6.60 -17.38
N ILE A 8 -1.78 -7.47 -16.41
CA ILE A 8 -2.50 -8.75 -16.25
C ILE A 8 -3.70 -8.64 -15.32
N ALA A 9 -3.66 -7.68 -14.39
CA ALA A 9 -4.69 -7.46 -13.39
C ALA A 9 -4.61 -6.02 -12.86
N HIS A 10 -5.61 -5.65 -12.07
CA HIS A 10 -5.56 -4.48 -11.19
C HIS A 10 -5.96 -4.89 -9.78
N ILE A 11 -5.58 -4.06 -8.81
CA ILE A 11 -5.97 -4.27 -7.42
C ILE A 11 -7.06 -3.28 -7.03
N GLU A 12 -8.08 -3.78 -6.33
CA GLU A 12 -9.13 -2.98 -5.68
C GLU A 12 -8.81 -2.87 -4.20
N THR A 13 -8.67 -1.65 -3.68
CA THR A 13 -8.33 -1.36 -2.29
C THR A 13 -9.23 -0.28 -1.69
N ASP A 14 -9.12 -0.06 -0.39
CA ASP A 14 -9.82 1.02 0.30
C ASP A 14 -9.13 2.40 0.18
N PHE A 15 -8.00 2.49 -0.52
CA PHE A 15 -7.23 3.73 -0.69
C PHE A 15 -7.55 4.39 -2.03
N SER A 16 -8.42 5.40 -2.04
CA SER A 16 -8.71 6.22 -3.23
C SER A 16 -7.64 7.28 -3.52
N GLU A 17 -6.73 7.53 -2.56
CA GLU A 17 -5.64 8.49 -2.65
C GLU A 17 -4.38 7.97 -1.96
N LYS A 18 -3.22 8.60 -2.23
CA LYS A 18 -1.93 8.14 -1.69
C LYS A 18 -1.77 8.35 -0.19
N PHE A 19 -2.47 9.32 0.39
CA PHE A 19 -2.35 9.62 1.79
C PHE A 19 -2.94 8.49 2.63
N GLY A 20 -2.17 7.97 3.58
CA GLY A 20 -2.57 6.87 4.44
C GLY A 20 -2.19 5.48 3.95
N ILE A 21 -1.76 5.30 2.69
CA ILE A 21 -1.24 4.00 2.25
C ILE A 21 -0.02 3.62 3.10
N PRO A 22 0.02 2.41 3.69
CA PRO A 22 1.19 1.94 4.43
C PRO A 22 2.44 1.99 3.56
N ARG A 23 3.57 2.33 4.16
CA ARG A 23 4.83 2.52 3.42
C ARG A 23 5.41 1.24 2.85
N GLN A 24 4.98 0.09 3.33
CA GLN A 24 5.35 -1.25 2.86
C GLN A 24 4.18 -2.20 3.10
N SER A 25 4.10 -3.25 2.27
CA SER A 25 3.16 -4.35 2.48
C SER A 25 3.42 -5.07 3.80
N GLY A 26 2.36 -5.62 4.40
CA GLY A 26 2.42 -6.36 5.65
C GLY A 26 2.49 -5.53 6.92
N LEU A 27 2.63 -4.18 6.86
CA LEU A 27 2.63 -3.34 8.06
C LEU A 27 1.25 -3.22 8.73
N VAL A 28 0.19 -3.42 7.98
CA VAL A 28 -1.20 -3.43 8.46
C VAL A 28 -1.87 -4.69 7.91
N GLU A 29 -1.83 -5.75 8.68
CA GLU A 29 -2.30 -7.08 8.26
C GLU A 29 -3.81 -7.17 8.05
N GLU A 30 -4.56 -6.27 8.70
CA GLU A 30 -6.02 -6.20 8.63
C GLU A 30 -6.53 -5.64 7.30
N LEU A 31 -5.69 -4.98 6.52
CA LEU A 31 -6.06 -4.51 5.18
C LEU A 31 -6.49 -5.67 4.30
N ARG A 32 -7.57 -5.46 3.55
CA ARG A 32 -8.10 -6.41 2.58
C ARG A 32 -8.16 -5.75 1.22
N ALA A 33 -7.74 -6.50 0.20
CA ALA A 33 -7.78 -6.06 -1.18
C ALA A 33 -8.15 -7.22 -2.10
N ARG A 34 -8.62 -6.89 -3.30
CA ARG A 34 -8.96 -7.86 -4.33
C ARG A 34 -8.10 -7.64 -5.55
N ILE A 35 -7.58 -8.70 -6.13
CA ILE A 35 -6.88 -8.67 -7.40
C ILE A 35 -7.84 -9.23 -8.45
N VAL A 36 -8.19 -8.42 -9.43
CA VAL A 36 -9.11 -8.73 -10.51
C VAL A 36 -8.32 -8.77 -11.82
N PHE A 37 -8.37 -9.91 -12.50
CA PHE A 37 -7.62 -10.09 -13.75
C PHE A 37 -8.28 -9.36 -14.92
N GLU A 38 -7.47 -8.87 -15.84
CA GLU A 38 -7.94 -8.29 -17.09
C GLU A 38 -8.55 -9.37 -18.00
N PRO A 39 -9.48 -9.03 -18.89
CA PRO A 39 -10.27 -10.01 -19.66
C PRO A 39 -9.43 -11.08 -20.37
N GLU A 40 -8.27 -10.72 -20.91
CA GLU A 40 -7.37 -11.63 -21.63
C GLU A 40 -6.71 -12.69 -20.73
N PHE A 41 -6.65 -12.41 -19.40
CA PHE A 41 -5.94 -13.25 -18.42
C PHE A 41 -6.88 -13.98 -17.45
N ARG A 42 -8.20 -14.02 -17.73
CA ARG A 42 -9.25 -14.60 -16.85
C ARG A 42 -9.37 -16.12 -16.94
N SER A 43 -8.30 -16.84 -17.26
CA SER A 43 -8.34 -18.30 -17.24
C SER A 43 -8.26 -18.83 -15.79
N PRO A 44 -9.21 -19.66 -15.34
CA PRO A 44 -9.10 -20.34 -14.03
C PRO A 44 -7.84 -21.19 -13.89
N ASP A 45 -7.31 -21.69 -15.02
CA ASP A 45 -6.10 -22.50 -15.02
C ASP A 45 -4.84 -21.71 -14.63
N ALA A 46 -4.85 -20.40 -14.84
CA ALA A 46 -3.72 -19.54 -14.48
C ALA A 46 -3.50 -19.41 -12.95
N VAL A 47 -4.55 -19.67 -12.16
CA VAL A 47 -4.48 -19.61 -10.69
C VAL A 47 -4.50 -20.98 -10.03
N ARG A 48 -4.45 -22.07 -10.83
CA ARG A 48 -4.47 -23.45 -10.32
C ARG A 48 -3.26 -23.71 -9.44
N GLY A 49 -3.50 -24.16 -8.19
CA GLY A 49 -2.47 -24.47 -7.21
C GLY A 49 -1.93 -23.26 -6.46
N LEU A 50 -2.44 -22.04 -6.75
CA LEU A 50 -2.00 -20.83 -6.03
C LEU A 50 -2.48 -20.84 -4.58
N ASP A 51 -3.60 -21.50 -4.29
CA ASP A 51 -4.17 -21.73 -2.96
C ASP A 51 -3.27 -22.54 -2.01
N GLY A 52 -2.22 -23.16 -2.52
CA GLY A 52 -1.18 -23.82 -1.73
C GLY A 52 -0.13 -22.88 -1.12
N TYR A 53 -0.22 -21.56 -1.36
CA TYR A 53 0.74 -20.56 -0.88
C TYR A 53 0.09 -19.56 0.04
N ASP A 54 0.79 -19.22 1.14
CA ASP A 54 0.32 -18.20 2.08
C ASP A 54 0.62 -16.76 1.62
N TYR A 55 1.66 -16.57 0.79
CA TYR A 55 2.10 -15.27 0.30
C TYR A 55 2.39 -15.32 -1.19
N ILE A 56 2.17 -14.16 -1.84
CA ILE A 56 2.50 -13.93 -3.24
C ILE A 56 3.26 -12.62 -3.41
N TRP A 57 4.15 -12.58 -4.40
CA TRP A 57 4.78 -11.36 -4.91
C TRP A 57 3.88 -10.72 -5.96
N LEU A 58 3.70 -9.41 -5.86
CA LEU A 58 3.07 -8.57 -6.87
C LEU A 58 4.12 -7.69 -7.51
N VAL A 59 4.25 -7.72 -8.84
CA VAL A 59 4.98 -6.74 -9.63
C VAL A 59 3.98 -5.76 -10.21
N TRP A 60 4.10 -4.47 -9.85
CA TRP A 60 3.10 -3.46 -10.15
C TRP A 60 3.72 -2.11 -10.51
N GLN A 61 2.94 -1.13 -10.95
CA GLN A 61 3.43 0.18 -11.35
C GLN A 61 2.94 1.29 -10.42
N PHE A 62 3.83 2.22 -10.12
CA PHE A 62 3.47 3.48 -9.49
C PHE A 62 2.71 4.39 -10.48
N SER A 63 1.45 4.06 -10.77
CA SER A 63 0.62 4.66 -11.82
C SER A 63 0.53 6.18 -11.72
N THR A 64 0.38 6.73 -10.52
CA THR A 64 0.29 8.17 -10.31
C THR A 64 1.60 8.93 -10.59
N VAL A 65 2.75 8.27 -10.48
CA VAL A 65 4.05 8.86 -10.85
C VAL A 65 4.20 8.89 -12.38
N VAL A 66 3.79 7.82 -13.02
CA VAL A 66 3.79 7.72 -14.50
C VAL A 66 2.80 8.69 -15.12
N GLN A 67 1.58 8.80 -14.58
CA GLN A 67 0.57 9.77 -15.03
C GLN A 67 1.03 11.23 -14.87
N ALA A 68 1.88 11.52 -13.89
CA ALA A 68 2.49 12.84 -13.71
C ALA A 68 3.64 13.12 -14.70
N GLY A 69 3.81 12.31 -15.75
CA GLY A 69 4.86 12.48 -16.77
C GLY A 69 6.26 12.06 -16.32
N GLN A 70 6.36 11.32 -15.24
CA GLN A 70 7.64 10.75 -14.76
C GLN A 70 7.80 9.31 -15.30
N ASP A 71 7.87 9.21 -16.61
CA ASP A 71 7.98 7.95 -17.36
C ASP A 71 9.38 7.32 -17.35
N GLY A 72 10.28 7.82 -16.50
CA GLY A 72 11.67 7.37 -16.42
C GLY A 72 12.65 8.18 -17.27
N THR A 73 12.19 9.04 -18.18
CA THR A 73 13.09 9.86 -19.02
C THR A 73 13.81 10.95 -18.20
N ASN A 74 13.20 11.43 -17.12
CA ASN A 74 13.70 12.46 -16.21
C ASN A 74 14.05 11.93 -14.81
N TRP A 75 14.44 10.68 -14.68
CA TRP A 75 14.82 10.12 -13.39
C TRP A 75 16.08 10.81 -12.81
N ARG A 76 16.18 10.79 -11.49
CA ARG A 76 17.37 11.32 -10.79
C ARG A 76 18.11 10.19 -10.08
N PRO A 77 19.46 10.19 -10.08
CA PRO A 77 20.24 9.13 -9.46
C PRO A 77 20.12 9.10 -7.94
N THR A 78 19.64 10.20 -7.33
CA THR A 78 19.47 10.31 -5.88
C THR A 78 18.08 10.81 -5.50
N VAL A 79 17.58 10.32 -4.36
CA VAL A 79 16.33 10.74 -3.71
C VAL A 79 16.60 11.11 -2.25
N ARG A 80 15.63 11.72 -1.59
CA ARG A 80 15.68 12.06 -0.15
C ARG A 80 14.63 11.24 0.59
N PRO A 81 15.02 10.10 1.20
CA PRO A 81 14.08 9.28 1.95
C PRO A 81 13.48 10.05 3.14
N PRO A 82 12.15 10.08 3.30
CA PRO A 82 11.51 10.76 4.43
C PRO A 82 12.00 10.25 5.79
N ARG A 83 12.31 8.96 5.91
CA ARG A 83 12.84 8.35 7.14
C ARG A 83 14.21 8.87 7.58
N LEU A 84 14.96 9.49 6.66
CA LEU A 84 16.23 10.16 6.97
C LEU A 84 16.05 11.67 7.14
N GLY A 85 14.85 12.12 7.55
CA GLY A 85 14.53 13.54 7.78
C GLY A 85 14.40 14.36 6.51
N GLY A 86 14.41 13.75 5.31
CA GLY A 86 14.25 14.44 4.03
C GLY A 86 15.45 15.28 3.57
N ASN A 87 16.54 15.36 4.36
CA ASN A 87 17.75 16.13 4.04
C ASN A 87 18.88 15.27 3.49
N THR A 88 18.98 14.02 3.90
CA THR A 88 20.02 13.09 3.45
C THR A 88 19.68 12.54 2.06
N ARG A 89 20.63 12.61 1.12
CA ARG A 89 20.49 12.02 -0.21
C ARG A 89 20.96 10.57 -0.21
N MET A 90 20.17 9.71 -0.81
CA MET A 90 20.51 8.31 -1.05
C MET A 90 20.43 7.98 -2.54
N GLY A 91 21.24 7.05 -3.02
CA GLY A 91 21.08 6.49 -4.37
C GLY A 91 19.66 5.90 -4.53
N VAL A 92 19.02 6.15 -5.68
CA VAL A 92 17.65 5.70 -5.91
C VAL A 92 17.50 4.18 -5.78
N PHE A 93 18.54 3.42 -6.19
CA PHE A 93 18.55 1.96 -6.10
C PHE A 93 18.80 1.43 -4.69
N ALA A 94 19.28 2.27 -3.78
CA ALA A 94 19.35 1.96 -2.34
C ALA A 94 18.04 2.29 -1.60
N THR A 95 16.96 2.59 -2.32
CA THR A 95 15.64 2.94 -1.78
C THR A 95 14.52 2.24 -2.53
N ARG A 96 13.31 2.26 -1.98
CA ARG A 96 12.07 1.84 -2.65
C ARG A 96 11.25 3.04 -3.17
N SER A 97 11.93 4.14 -3.50
CA SER A 97 11.29 5.34 -4.06
C SER A 97 10.63 5.04 -5.41
N PRO A 98 9.43 5.60 -5.68
CA PRO A 98 8.79 5.49 -6.99
C PRO A 98 9.51 6.27 -8.10
N PHE A 99 10.37 7.24 -7.75
CA PHE A 99 11.10 8.10 -8.68
C PHE A 99 12.36 7.41 -9.25
N ARG A 100 12.14 6.29 -9.95
CA ARG A 100 13.18 5.42 -10.51
C ARG A 100 12.97 5.25 -12.02
N PRO A 101 13.99 4.79 -12.77
CA PRO A 101 13.91 4.67 -14.24
C PRO A 101 12.70 3.88 -14.71
N ASN A 102 12.41 2.74 -14.06
CA ASN A 102 11.17 2.00 -14.25
C ASN A 102 10.38 2.15 -12.95
N ALA A 103 9.25 2.82 -13.00
CA ALA A 103 8.41 3.08 -11.82
C ALA A 103 7.66 1.80 -11.38
N LEU A 104 8.41 0.70 -11.20
CA LEU A 104 7.89 -0.60 -10.75
C LEU A 104 7.98 -0.73 -9.24
N GLY A 105 6.92 -1.28 -8.65
CA GLY A 105 6.84 -1.71 -7.26
C GLY A 105 6.91 -3.23 -7.16
N LEU A 106 7.32 -3.70 -5.99
CA LEU A 106 7.33 -5.11 -5.60
C LEU A 106 6.80 -5.21 -4.18
N SER A 107 5.71 -5.94 -4.01
CA SER A 107 5.07 -6.14 -2.70
C SER A 107 4.83 -7.62 -2.45
N SER A 108 5.21 -8.12 -1.27
CA SER A 108 4.77 -9.41 -0.78
C SER A 108 3.48 -9.22 0.00
N VAL A 109 2.41 -9.87 -0.40
CA VAL A 109 1.10 -9.78 0.24
C VAL A 109 0.61 -11.15 0.68
N ARG A 110 -0.15 -11.21 1.77
CA ARG A 110 -0.73 -12.46 2.23
C ARG A 110 -1.86 -12.87 1.30
N LEU A 111 -1.85 -14.09 0.80
CA LEU A 111 -2.94 -14.67 0.02
C LEU A 111 -3.99 -15.24 0.98
N LEU A 112 -5.20 -14.70 0.94
CA LEU A 112 -6.27 -15.08 1.85
C LEU A 112 -7.27 -16.03 1.20
N LYS A 113 -7.53 -15.83 -0.09
CA LYS A 113 -8.51 -16.63 -0.84
C LYS A 113 -8.20 -16.60 -2.33
N VAL A 114 -8.38 -17.73 -3.00
CA VAL A 114 -8.38 -17.88 -4.45
C VAL A 114 -9.77 -18.28 -4.88
N GLU A 115 -10.41 -17.49 -5.74
CA GLU A 115 -11.72 -17.75 -6.31
C GLU A 115 -11.60 -17.89 -7.83
N PRO A 116 -11.41 -19.12 -8.36
CA PRO A 116 -11.11 -19.32 -9.78
C PRO A 116 -12.28 -18.96 -10.70
N ASN A 117 -13.51 -19.08 -10.21
CA ASN A 117 -14.73 -18.98 -11.00
C ASN A 117 -15.67 -17.91 -10.39
N THR A 118 -15.46 -16.65 -10.75
CA THR A 118 -16.41 -15.58 -10.45
C THR A 118 -16.95 -14.97 -11.76
N PRO A 119 -18.00 -14.13 -11.72
CA PRO A 119 -18.46 -13.40 -12.91
C PRO A 119 -17.39 -12.53 -13.56
N GLN A 120 -16.33 -12.15 -12.80
CA GLN A 120 -15.20 -11.36 -13.25
C GLN A 120 -13.99 -12.22 -13.70
N GLY A 121 -14.15 -13.56 -13.76
CA GLY A 121 -13.04 -14.50 -13.88
C GLY A 121 -12.39 -14.81 -12.53
N PRO A 122 -11.13 -15.26 -12.48
CA PRO A 122 -10.43 -15.48 -11.24
C PRO A 122 -10.30 -14.19 -10.41
N VAL A 123 -10.47 -14.30 -9.10
CA VAL A 123 -10.25 -13.20 -8.14
C VAL A 123 -9.40 -13.72 -6.98
N LEU A 124 -8.39 -12.94 -6.60
CA LEU A 124 -7.60 -13.22 -5.41
C LEU A 124 -7.95 -12.21 -4.33
N THR A 125 -8.23 -12.68 -3.11
CA THR A 125 -8.31 -11.81 -1.94
C THR A 125 -6.98 -11.84 -1.21
N VAL A 126 -6.41 -10.66 -0.96
CA VAL A 126 -5.10 -10.53 -0.31
C VAL A 126 -5.18 -9.62 0.93
N GLY A 127 -4.25 -9.84 1.86
CA GLY A 127 -4.08 -9.04 3.07
C GLY A 127 -2.80 -8.21 3.04
N GLY A 128 -2.81 -7.05 3.73
CA GLY A 128 -1.63 -6.23 3.96
C GLY A 128 -1.08 -5.51 2.72
N ALA A 129 -1.90 -5.27 1.69
CA ALA A 129 -1.46 -4.58 0.48
C ALA A 129 -1.21 -3.08 0.74
N ASP A 130 -0.12 -2.56 0.14
CA ASP A 130 0.35 -1.17 0.21
C ASP A 130 0.16 -0.42 -1.12
N LEU A 131 -0.97 -0.68 -1.81
CA LEU A 131 -1.25 -0.20 -3.14
C LEU A 131 -2.48 0.72 -3.16
N LEU A 132 -2.44 1.69 -4.07
CA LEU A 132 -3.57 2.55 -4.40
C LEU A 132 -4.64 1.74 -5.16
N ASP A 133 -5.90 2.08 -4.98
CA ASP A 133 -7.00 1.51 -5.75
C ASP A 133 -6.79 1.67 -7.26
N GLY A 134 -7.09 0.62 -8.04
CA GLY A 134 -6.87 0.59 -9.48
C GLY A 134 -5.41 0.45 -9.92
N THR A 135 -4.46 0.18 -9.01
CA THR A 135 -3.04 0.00 -9.39
C THR A 135 -2.88 -1.19 -10.33
N PRO A 136 -2.21 -1.01 -11.51
CA PRO A 136 -1.96 -2.08 -12.46
C PRO A 136 -0.93 -3.07 -11.93
N ILE A 137 -1.22 -4.37 -12.12
CA ILE A 137 -0.35 -5.49 -11.80
C ILE A 137 0.15 -6.12 -13.11
N PHE A 138 1.44 -6.38 -13.19
CA PHE A 138 2.10 -6.94 -14.37
C PHE A 138 2.54 -8.39 -14.20
N ASP A 139 2.75 -8.85 -12.95
CA ASP A 139 3.11 -10.23 -12.68
C ASP A 139 2.73 -10.61 -11.24
N ILE A 140 2.44 -11.90 -11.05
CA ILE A 140 2.16 -12.52 -9.77
C ILE A 140 3.03 -13.77 -9.66
N LYS A 141 3.80 -13.91 -8.57
CA LYS A 141 4.61 -15.11 -8.30
C LYS A 141 4.34 -15.62 -6.90
N PRO A 142 4.39 -16.93 -6.67
CA PRO A 142 4.35 -17.46 -5.31
C PRO A 142 5.58 -17.00 -4.52
N TYR A 143 5.38 -16.73 -3.22
CA TYR A 143 6.48 -16.53 -2.28
C TYR A 143 6.98 -17.89 -1.79
N LEU A 144 8.29 -18.11 -1.89
CA LEU A 144 8.94 -19.36 -1.52
C LEU A 144 9.84 -19.14 -0.29
N PRO A 145 9.39 -19.48 0.93
CA PRO A 145 10.11 -19.16 2.16
C PRO A 145 11.58 -19.59 2.18
N TYR A 146 11.90 -20.73 1.56
CA TYR A 146 13.25 -21.31 1.57
C TYR A 146 14.27 -20.54 0.69
N VAL A 147 13.82 -19.65 -0.22
CA VAL A 147 14.69 -18.81 -1.06
C VAL A 147 14.43 -17.31 -0.91
N ASP A 148 13.21 -16.91 -0.54
CA ASP A 148 12.84 -15.49 -0.48
C ASP A 148 13.10 -14.89 0.92
N ALA A 149 13.18 -15.71 1.98
CA ALA A 149 13.41 -15.24 3.32
C ALA A 149 14.92 -15.19 3.64
N HIS A 150 15.39 -14.00 4.01
CA HIS A 150 16.76 -13.75 4.45
C HIS A 150 16.74 -13.02 5.81
N PRO A 151 16.41 -13.70 6.92
CA PRO A 151 16.18 -13.03 8.22
C PRO A 151 17.42 -12.32 8.76
N ASP A 152 18.62 -12.78 8.43
CA ASP A 152 19.89 -12.21 8.88
C ASP A 152 20.45 -11.15 7.93
N ALA A 153 19.71 -10.77 6.86
CA ALA A 153 20.17 -9.78 5.90
C ALA A 153 20.17 -8.37 6.50
N ARG A 154 21.24 -7.61 6.23
CA ARG A 154 21.33 -6.21 6.64
C ARG A 154 20.35 -5.36 5.84
N GLY A 155 19.55 -4.54 6.52
CA GLY A 155 18.55 -3.64 5.93
C GLY A 155 19.06 -2.25 5.55
N GLY A 156 20.39 -2.00 5.61
CA GLY A 156 20.97 -0.70 5.30
C GLY A 156 20.49 0.39 6.26
N PHE A 157 20.09 1.56 5.73
CA PHE A 157 19.62 2.67 6.57
C PHE A 157 18.31 2.36 7.33
N THR A 158 17.57 1.33 6.93
CA THR A 158 16.34 0.95 7.63
C THR A 158 16.60 0.31 8.99
N ASP A 159 17.79 -0.26 9.21
CA ASP A 159 18.18 -0.85 10.50
C ASP A 159 18.36 0.23 11.59
N THR A 160 18.71 1.45 11.18
CA THR A 160 18.93 2.58 12.10
C THR A 160 17.68 3.47 12.24
N THR A 161 16.69 3.31 11.39
CA THR A 161 15.45 4.08 11.45
C THR A 161 14.39 3.30 12.22
N LYS A 162 14.04 3.80 13.42
CA LYS A 162 13.03 3.13 14.25
C LYS A 162 11.66 3.12 13.58
N PHE A 163 11.02 1.96 13.58
CA PHE A 163 9.57 1.88 13.45
C PHE A 163 8.97 2.32 14.78
N TYR A 164 8.05 3.23 14.72
CA TYR A 164 7.21 3.59 15.84
C TYR A 164 5.74 3.47 15.42
N THR A 165 4.91 3.23 16.38
CA THR A 165 3.46 3.22 16.21
C THR A 165 2.85 4.27 17.10
N LEU A 166 1.77 4.91 16.64
CA LEU A 166 1.00 5.85 17.43
C LEU A 166 -0.03 5.12 18.29
N GLN A 167 -0.34 5.70 19.43
CA GLN A 167 -1.52 5.32 20.23
C GLN A 167 -2.73 5.99 19.61
N VAL A 168 -3.70 5.20 19.12
CA VAL A 168 -4.90 5.75 18.50
C VAL A 168 -6.00 5.86 19.53
N GLN A 169 -6.53 7.06 19.69
CA GLN A 169 -7.70 7.38 20.51
C GLN A 169 -8.87 7.79 19.62
N ALA A 170 -10.01 7.18 19.82
CA ALA A 170 -11.25 7.52 19.13
C ALA A 170 -12.44 7.25 20.04
N GLU A 171 -13.38 8.16 20.06
CA GLU A 171 -14.64 7.96 20.77
C GLU A 171 -15.46 6.84 20.10
N PRO A 172 -16.19 6.01 20.87
CA PRO A 172 -16.98 4.91 20.32
C PRO A 172 -17.94 5.34 19.21
N GLU A 173 -18.61 6.48 19.39
CA GLU A 173 -19.59 7.03 18.45
C GLU A 173 -18.94 7.41 17.09
N VAL A 174 -17.66 7.79 17.11
CA VAL A 174 -16.89 8.09 15.90
C VAL A 174 -16.55 6.80 15.18
N LEU A 175 -16.16 5.76 15.91
CA LEU A 175 -15.84 4.45 15.34
C LEU A 175 -17.06 3.74 14.76
N GLU A 176 -18.25 3.93 15.35
CA GLU A 176 -19.49 3.33 14.85
C GLU A 176 -19.88 3.81 13.44
N GLN A 177 -19.44 4.99 13.03
CA GLN A 177 -19.67 5.52 11.68
C GLN A 177 -18.84 4.83 10.61
N ILE A 178 -17.83 4.04 11.01
CA ILE A 178 -16.95 3.28 10.11
C ILE A 178 -17.56 1.88 9.93
N PRO A 179 -17.63 1.33 8.69
CA PRO A 179 -18.07 -0.04 8.47
C PRO A 179 -17.29 -1.02 9.36
N ALA A 180 -18.00 -1.93 10.02
CA ALA A 180 -17.41 -2.80 11.05
C ALA A 180 -16.24 -3.65 10.52
N ASP A 181 -16.34 -4.11 9.27
CA ASP A 181 -15.32 -4.89 8.57
C ASP A 181 -14.05 -4.09 8.21
N LYS A 182 -14.08 -2.74 8.34
CA LYS A 182 -12.98 -1.83 8.00
C LYS A 182 -12.34 -1.15 9.20
N ARG A 183 -12.93 -1.29 10.40
CA ARG A 183 -12.45 -0.58 11.61
C ARG A 183 -11.03 -0.96 11.98
N ASP A 184 -10.74 -2.26 12.07
CA ASP A 184 -9.42 -2.74 12.48
C ASP A 184 -8.34 -2.33 11.46
N ALA A 185 -8.66 -2.42 10.17
CA ALA A 185 -7.76 -1.98 9.11
C ALA A 185 -7.47 -0.47 9.20
N LEU A 186 -8.50 0.37 9.38
CA LEU A 186 -8.34 1.81 9.57
C LEU A 186 -7.51 2.13 10.81
N LEU A 187 -7.79 1.49 11.95
CA LEU A 187 -7.00 1.67 13.17
C LEU A 187 -5.54 1.27 12.97
N GLY A 188 -5.27 0.19 12.23
CA GLY A 188 -3.93 -0.21 11.83
C GLY A 188 -3.21 0.84 10.99
N VAL A 189 -3.91 1.43 10.00
CA VAL A 189 -3.40 2.53 9.17
C VAL A 189 -3.05 3.76 10.03
N LEU A 190 -3.93 4.15 10.95
CA LEU A 190 -3.70 5.29 11.84
C LEU A 190 -2.53 5.05 12.80
N ARG A 191 -2.39 3.82 13.35
CA ARG A 191 -1.24 3.43 14.19
C ARG A 191 0.10 3.53 13.45
N SER A 192 0.12 3.30 12.14
CA SER A 192 1.35 3.34 11.33
C SER A 192 1.82 4.75 10.97
N ASP A 193 1.23 5.79 11.55
CA ASP A 193 1.48 7.22 11.31
C ASP A 193 1.40 7.61 9.83
N PRO A 194 0.21 7.93 9.32
CA PRO A 194 0.04 8.29 7.91
C PRO A 194 0.67 9.64 7.53
N ARG A 195 1.09 10.45 8.52
CA ARG A 195 1.64 11.79 8.27
C ARG A 195 2.97 11.73 7.50
N PRO A 196 3.29 12.78 6.73
CA PRO A 196 4.66 13.02 6.30
C PRO A 196 5.59 13.17 7.52
N SER A 197 6.72 12.48 7.53
CA SER A 197 7.65 12.39 8.66
C SER A 197 8.27 13.73 9.12
N TYR A 198 8.10 14.80 8.34
CA TYR A 198 8.58 16.16 8.65
C TYR A 198 7.48 17.06 9.25
N GLN A 199 6.27 16.55 9.47
CA GLN A 199 5.15 17.32 10.01
C GLN A 199 4.93 16.95 11.48
N HIS A 200 5.13 17.93 12.36
CA HIS A 200 5.03 17.76 13.81
C HIS A 200 4.12 18.80 14.48
N ASP A 201 3.26 19.48 13.72
CA ASP A 201 2.31 20.46 14.25
C ASP A 201 1.12 19.74 14.94
N PRO A 202 0.98 19.85 16.29
CA PRO A 202 -0.08 19.17 17.04
C PRO A 202 -1.46 19.75 16.77
N GLU A 203 -1.56 21.01 16.32
CA GLU A 203 -2.84 21.65 16.01
C GLU A 203 -3.35 21.33 14.61
N ARG A 204 -2.51 20.74 13.78
CA ARG A 204 -2.87 20.43 12.41
C ARG A 204 -3.91 19.32 12.33
N LEU A 205 -5.02 19.61 11.64
CA LEU A 205 -6.04 18.62 11.31
C LEU A 205 -5.69 17.93 9.99
N TYR A 206 -5.55 16.61 10.03
CA TYR A 206 -5.32 15.77 8.85
C TYR A 206 -6.62 15.13 8.42
N GLY A 207 -6.78 14.88 7.11
CA GLY A 207 -7.87 14.13 6.53
C GLY A 207 -7.34 12.89 5.82
N LEU A 208 -7.97 11.75 6.03
CA LEU A 208 -7.68 10.46 5.40
C LEU A 208 -8.95 9.92 4.77
N SER A 209 -8.88 9.61 3.48
CA SER A 209 -9.96 8.90 2.77
C SER A 209 -9.68 7.39 2.79
N PHE A 210 -10.55 6.62 3.42
CA PHE A 210 -10.39 5.17 3.55
C PHE A 210 -11.75 4.47 3.50
N GLY A 211 -11.90 3.49 2.60
CA GLY A 211 -13.09 2.65 2.54
C GLY A 211 -14.42 3.39 2.35
N GLY A 212 -14.38 4.54 1.66
CA GLY A 212 -15.57 5.38 1.44
C GLY A 212 -15.89 6.35 2.59
N VAL A 213 -15.02 6.43 3.59
CA VAL A 213 -15.15 7.32 4.76
C VAL A 213 -14.01 8.34 4.76
N GLU A 214 -14.33 9.62 5.07
CA GLU A 214 -13.33 10.63 5.42
C GLU A 214 -13.11 10.58 6.94
N VAL A 215 -11.86 10.45 7.36
CA VAL A 215 -11.44 10.43 8.77
C VAL A 215 -10.58 11.63 9.05
N LYS A 216 -10.96 12.46 10.03
CA LYS A 216 -10.16 13.62 10.46
C LYS A 216 -9.50 13.32 11.79
N PHE A 217 -8.22 13.62 11.89
CA PHE A 217 -7.43 13.33 13.09
C PHE A 217 -6.36 14.40 13.34
N LYS A 218 -5.91 14.48 14.58
CA LYS A 218 -4.74 15.26 15.04
C LYS A 218 -3.74 14.32 15.66
N VAL A 219 -2.48 14.75 15.72
CA VAL A 219 -1.42 13.97 16.39
C VAL A 219 -0.59 14.89 17.26
N ASP A 220 -0.52 14.57 18.54
CA ASP A 220 0.34 15.21 19.52
C ASP A 220 1.27 14.17 20.15
N GLY A 221 2.58 14.37 20.00
CA GLY A 221 3.57 13.38 20.39
C GLY A 221 3.36 12.03 19.71
N ASP A 222 3.10 11.00 20.49
CA ASP A 222 2.82 9.62 20.07
C ASP A 222 1.33 9.25 20.08
N VAL A 223 0.43 10.23 20.36
CA VAL A 223 -1.02 10.03 20.42
C VAL A 223 -1.68 10.61 19.18
N LEU A 224 -2.43 9.77 18.46
CA LEU A 224 -3.32 10.16 17.38
C LEU A 224 -4.75 10.15 17.88
N THR A 225 -5.42 11.29 17.83
CA THR A 225 -6.83 11.44 18.19
C THR A 225 -7.70 11.58 16.95
N VAL A 226 -8.65 10.67 16.76
CA VAL A 226 -9.66 10.78 15.71
C VAL A 226 -10.70 11.80 16.15
N VAL A 227 -10.80 12.88 15.39
CA VAL A 227 -11.70 14.01 15.72
C VAL A 227 -13.09 13.82 15.17
N SER A 228 -13.20 13.33 13.94
CA SER A 228 -14.50 13.07 13.29
C SER A 228 -14.35 12.11 12.13
N THR A 229 -15.46 11.48 11.78
CA THR A 229 -15.63 10.67 10.58
C THR A 229 -16.84 11.19 9.79
N GLY A 230 -16.86 10.94 8.49
CA GLY A 230 -17.96 11.33 7.64
C GLY A 230 -17.92 10.62 6.30
N LYS A 231 -19.02 10.67 5.55
CA LYS A 231 -19.02 10.13 4.18
C LYS A 231 -18.12 10.97 3.28
N LEU A 232 -17.32 10.31 2.45
CA LEU A 232 -16.56 10.99 1.41
C LEU A 232 -17.52 11.82 0.55
N LYS A 233 -17.24 13.12 0.44
CA LYS A 233 -17.92 13.96 -0.54
C LYS A 233 -17.46 13.51 -1.92
N LYS A 234 -18.38 13.01 -2.76
CA LYS A 234 -18.08 12.77 -4.17
C LYS A 234 -17.71 14.14 -4.77
N ASN A 235 -16.45 14.31 -5.12
CA ASN A 235 -16.06 15.44 -5.96
C ASN A 235 -16.84 15.33 -7.28
N LYS A 236 -17.62 16.36 -7.57
CA LYS A 236 -18.34 16.52 -8.85
C LYS A 236 -17.36 16.80 -9.98
#